data_61ee5ae4d8df67fbc8e47f4adc7cd6c1
#
_entry.id   61ee5ae4d8df67fbc8e47f4adc7cd6c1
#
_cell.length_a   1.000
_cell.length_b   1.000
_cell.length_c   1.000
_cell.angle_alpha   90.00
_cell.angle_beta   90.00
_cell.angle_gamma   90.00
#
_symmetry.space_group_name_H-M   'P 1'
#
loop_
_entity.id
_entity.type
_entity.pdbx_description
1 polymer ?
#
loop_
_entity_poly.entity_id
_entity_poly.type
_entity_poly.pdbx_seq_one_letter_code
_entity_poly.pdbx_strand_id
1 'polypeptide(L)'
;MRLAQRLYEGVDFGEGPVGLITYMRTDSVSLGADAISEIRGVTRKLYGAAALPDTPRVYKTKSKNAQEAHEGVRPTSAARTPEELAGKIEADEHKLYTLIWRRAVASQMEAAVFDTVAVDLAAGPGNMFRANGSTLLSPGFLAVYRESFDDVSLNPDDDENRLLPALEKGDKVRLLAIDTEQHFTEPPPRYSEASLVKALEEHGIGRPSTYASIIQTLLYKKYCELVNK
;
A
#
# COMPACT_ATOMS: atom_id res chain seq x y z
N MET A 1 -15.50 -1.67 8.77
CA MET A 1 -15.74 -1.00 10.09
C MET A 1 -16.05 -2.01 11.19
N ARG A 2 -17.02 -2.93 11.05
CA ARG A 2 -17.37 -3.90 12.10
C ARG A 2 -16.19 -4.75 12.57
N LEU A 3 -15.38 -5.28 11.65
CA LEU A 3 -14.18 -6.05 11.98
C LEU A 3 -13.13 -5.21 12.74
N ALA A 4 -12.91 -3.97 12.29
CA ALA A 4 -11.99 -3.06 12.99
C ALA A 4 -12.46 -2.74 14.41
N GLN A 5 -13.78 -2.56 14.61
CA GLN A 5 -14.38 -2.36 15.93
C GLN A 5 -14.09 -3.57 16.86
N ARG A 6 -14.31 -4.79 16.36
CA ARG A 6 -14.02 -6.00 17.13
C ARG A 6 -12.54 -6.13 17.48
N LEU A 7 -11.64 -5.88 16.52
CA LEU A 7 -10.19 -5.91 16.78
C LEU A 7 -9.77 -4.86 17.81
N TYR A 8 -10.45 -3.72 17.87
CA TYR A 8 -10.19 -2.67 18.85
C TYR A 8 -10.76 -3.00 20.22
N GLU A 9 -12.04 -3.41 20.30
CA GLU A 9 -12.74 -3.71 21.57
C GLU A 9 -12.20 -4.94 22.27
N GLY A 10 -11.72 -5.91 21.52
CA GLY A 10 -11.06 -7.10 22.03
C GLY A 10 -11.57 -8.38 21.39
N VAL A 11 -10.63 -9.23 21.02
CA VAL A 11 -10.85 -10.59 20.54
C VAL A 11 -10.25 -11.55 21.53
N ASP A 12 -11.00 -12.59 21.89
CA ASP A 12 -10.50 -13.67 22.75
C ASP A 12 -9.81 -14.74 21.90
N PHE A 13 -8.54 -14.97 22.17
CA PHE A 13 -7.73 -16.02 21.53
C PHE A 13 -7.07 -16.94 22.57
N GLY A 14 -7.70 -17.07 23.75
CA GLY A 14 -7.28 -17.96 24.83
C GLY A 14 -6.65 -17.27 26.05
N GLU A 15 -6.53 -15.95 26.03
CA GLU A 15 -5.99 -15.11 27.11
C GLU A 15 -7.04 -14.12 27.67
N GLY A 16 -8.31 -14.29 27.28
CA GLY A 16 -9.38 -13.31 27.44
C GLY A 16 -9.42 -12.26 26.34
N PRO A 17 -10.39 -11.33 26.35
CA PRO A 17 -10.55 -10.33 25.32
C PRO A 17 -9.41 -9.31 25.32
N VAL A 18 -8.65 -9.25 24.24
CA VAL A 18 -7.52 -8.33 24.06
C VAL A 18 -7.76 -7.48 22.84
N GLY A 19 -7.66 -6.14 22.99
CA GLY A 19 -7.65 -5.23 21.87
C GLY A 19 -6.37 -5.40 21.04
N LEU A 20 -6.52 -5.74 19.78
CA LEU A 20 -5.41 -6.07 18.87
C LEU A 20 -4.90 -4.87 18.09
N ILE A 21 -5.73 -3.83 17.91
CA ILE A 21 -5.37 -2.60 17.20
C ILE A 21 -5.71 -1.37 18.04
N THR A 22 -5.07 -0.24 17.72
CA THR A 22 -5.46 1.06 18.26
C THR A 22 -6.80 1.51 17.66
N TYR A 23 -7.38 2.59 18.18
CA TYR A 23 -8.65 3.09 17.71
C TYR A 23 -8.64 3.32 16.19
N MET A 24 -9.62 2.77 15.49
CA MET A 24 -9.65 2.63 14.03
C MET A 24 -9.90 3.95 13.27
N ARG A 25 -9.75 5.10 13.87
CA ARG A 25 -9.90 6.38 13.19
C ARG A 25 -8.66 6.67 12.34
N THR A 26 -8.87 6.94 11.05
CA THR A 26 -7.81 7.05 10.04
C THR A 26 -7.40 8.49 9.71
N ASP A 27 -7.74 9.46 10.55
CA ASP A 27 -7.45 10.88 10.35
C ASP A 27 -6.04 11.30 10.81
N SER A 28 -5.31 10.40 11.46
CA SER A 28 -3.92 10.63 11.87
C SER A 28 -2.99 9.53 11.32
N VAL A 29 -1.76 9.92 11.02
CA VAL A 29 -0.65 9.02 10.67
C VAL A 29 0.48 9.08 11.70
N SER A 30 0.29 9.80 12.79
CA SER A 30 1.28 9.94 13.86
C SER A 30 1.36 8.67 14.69
N LEU A 31 2.57 8.27 15.07
CA LEU A 31 2.81 7.15 15.98
C LEU A 31 3.56 7.65 17.22
N GLY A 32 3.19 7.13 18.38
CA GLY A 32 3.90 7.42 19.63
C GLY A 32 5.34 6.87 19.62
N ALA A 33 6.23 7.49 20.37
CA ALA A 33 7.65 7.11 20.41
C ALA A 33 7.87 5.65 20.86
N ASP A 34 7.08 5.18 21.84
CA ASP A 34 7.15 3.81 22.33
C ASP A 34 6.73 2.81 21.26
N ALA A 35 5.65 3.12 20.51
CA ALA A 35 5.18 2.30 19.40
C ALA A 35 6.23 2.21 18.28
N ILE A 36 6.84 3.33 17.92
CA ILE A 36 7.93 3.37 16.93
C ILE A 36 9.09 2.49 17.40
N SER A 37 9.48 2.61 18.68
CA SER A 37 10.58 1.83 19.27
C SER A 37 10.28 0.32 19.22
N GLU A 38 9.06 -0.09 19.59
CA GLU A 38 8.62 -1.48 19.54
C GLU A 38 8.61 -2.01 18.10
N ILE A 39 7.98 -1.28 17.16
CA ILE A 39 7.92 -1.66 15.74
C ILE A 39 9.33 -1.85 15.18
N ARG A 40 10.23 -0.92 15.45
CA ARG A 40 11.64 -1.00 15.00
C ARG A 40 12.38 -2.17 15.64
N GLY A 41 12.10 -2.49 16.92
CA GLY A 41 12.63 -3.67 17.60
C GLY A 41 12.20 -4.97 16.93
N VAL A 42 10.91 -5.10 16.63
CA VAL A 42 10.33 -6.25 15.92
C VAL A 42 10.90 -6.34 14.50
N THR A 43 10.96 -5.22 13.78
CA THR A 43 11.54 -5.18 12.42
C THR A 43 12.98 -5.67 12.42
N ARG A 44 13.80 -5.21 13.37
CA ARG A 44 15.20 -5.66 13.50
C ARG A 44 15.29 -7.16 13.75
N LYS A 45 14.41 -7.70 14.58
CA LYS A 45 14.39 -9.13 14.92
C LYS A 45 13.98 -10.00 13.73
N LEU A 46 13.00 -9.58 12.94
CA LEU A 46 12.44 -10.37 11.84
C LEU A 46 13.18 -10.20 10.51
N TYR A 47 13.65 -8.98 10.23
CA TYR A 47 14.20 -8.61 8.92
C TYR A 47 15.67 -8.15 8.96
N GLY A 48 16.25 -8.09 10.16
CA GLY A 48 17.63 -7.65 10.36
C GLY A 48 17.79 -6.14 10.49
N ALA A 49 19.00 -5.72 10.93
CA ALA A 49 19.30 -4.31 11.15
C ALA A 49 19.30 -3.49 9.87
N ALA A 50 19.71 -4.07 8.74
CA ALA A 50 19.76 -3.40 7.44
C ALA A 50 18.36 -3.05 6.88
N ALA A 51 17.30 -3.63 7.43
CA ALA A 51 15.92 -3.28 7.04
C ALA A 51 15.42 -1.96 7.65
N LEU A 52 16.21 -1.34 8.53
CA LEU A 52 15.83 -0.14 9.26
C LEU A 52 16.72 1.05 8.89
N PRO A 53 16.14 2.21 8.58
CA PRO A 53 16.92 3.45 8.47
C PRO A 53 17.54 3.84 9.82
N ASP A 54 18.63 4.58 9.81
CA ASP A 54 19.34 5.03 11.02
C ASP A 54 18.40 5.80 11.96
N THR A 55 17.56 6.65 11.38
CA THR A 55 16.59 7.45 12.13
C THR A 55 15.17 6.94 11.93
N PRO A 56 14.31 6.98 12.97
CA PRO A 56 12.90 6.66 12.84
C PRO A 56 12.20 7.52 11.79
N ARG A 57 11.33 6.91 11.01
CA ARG A 57 10.49 7.66 10.05
C ARG A 57 9.33 8.32 10.80
N VAL A 58 9.15 9.61 10.56
CA VAL A 58 8.05 10.40 11.14
C VAL A 58 7.18 10.92 10.00
N TYR A 59 5.89 10.65 10.10
CA TYR A 59 4.88 11.08 9.13
C TYR A 59 4.07 12.23 9.69
N LYS A 60 3.81 13.24 8.85
CA LYS A 60 2.97 14.39 9.20
C LYS A 60 1.60 14.21 8.58
N THR A 61 0.56 14.40 9.38
CA THR A 61 -0.82 14.38 8.92
C THR A 61 -1.08 15.58 8.00
N LYS A 62 -1.57 15.31 6.80
CA LYS A 62 -1.90 16.36 5.79
C LYS A 62 -3.35 16.84 5.89
N SER A 63 -4.20 16.17 6.64
CA SER A 63 -5.61 16.51 6.76
C SER A 63 -5.81 17.80 7.52
N LYS A 64 -6.49 18.78 6.91
CA LYS A 64 -6.85 20.06 7.55
C LYS A 64 -7.79 19.90 8.76
N ASN A 65 -8.43 18.75 8.88
CA ASN A 65 -9.41 18.43 9.94
C ASN A 65 -8.91 17.31 10.86
N ALA A 66 -7.61 16.99 10.83
CA ALA A 66 -7.05 16.01 11.75
C ALA A 66 -7.19 16.54 13.18
N GLN A 67 -7.87 15.78 14.02
CA GLN A 67 -7.78 16.00 15.46
C GLN A 67 -6.42 15.43 15.90
N GLU A 68 -5.52 16.27 16.30
CA GLU A 68 -4.14 15.93 16.71
C GLU A 68 -4.07 14.89 17.85
N ALA A 69 -5.22 14.63 18.50
CA ALA A 69 -5.31 13.68 19.61
C ALA A 69 -5.32 12.20 19.22
N HIS A 70 -5.44 11.86 17.92
CA HIS A 70 -5.49 10.46 17.50
C HIS A 70 -4.14 9.98 16.99
N GLU A 71 -3.81 8.76 17.35
CA GLU A 71 -2.68 8.01 16.82
C GLU A 71 -3.09 7.31 15.50
N GLY A 72 -2.12 7.02 14.64
CA GLY A 72 -2.36 6.17 13.48
C GLY A 72 -2.82 4.77 13.87
N VAL A 73 -3.64 4.15 13.03
CA VAL A 73 -4.10 2.77 13.27
C VAL A 73 -2.92 1.82 13.18
N ARG A 74 -2.66 1.08 14.25
CA ARG A 74 -1.55 0.14 14.37
C ARG A 74 -1.90 -1.03 15.28
N PRO A 75 -1.13 -2.14 15.29
CA PRO A 75 -1.27 -3.15 16.32
C PRO A 75 -0.97 -2.55 17.71
N THR A 76 -1.70 -3.00 18.72
CA THR A 76 -1.44 -2.61 20.14
C THR A 76 -0.08 -3.13 20.62
N SER A 77 0.36 -4.27 20.06
CA SER A 77 1.73 -4.77 20.19
C SER A 77 2.21 -5.28 18.84
N ALA A 78 3.30 -4.71 18.35
CA ALA A 78 3.94 -5.15 17.10
C ALA A 78 4.61 -6.54 17.26
N ALA A 79 4.95 -6.92 18.47
CA ALA A 79 5.52 -8.24 18.76
C ALA A 79 4.53 -9.39 18.50
N ARG A 80 3.23 -9.12 18.54
CA ARG A 80 2.18 -10.10 18.21
C ARG A 80 2.05 -10.16 16.70
N THR A 81 2.76 -11.10 16.08
CA THR A 81 2.80 -11.21 14.61
C THR A 81 1.50 -11.82 14.05
N PRO A 82 1.17 -11.58 12.79
CA PRO A 82 0.03 -12.23 12.14
C PRO A 82 0.10 -13.76 12.21
N GLU A 83 1.30 -14.34 12.12
CA GLU A 83 1.53 -15.77 12.17
C GLU A 83 1.13 -16.36 13.54
N GLU A 84 1.36 -15.62 14.62
CA GLU A 84 0.95 -16.04 15.99
C GLU A 84 -0.56 -16.03 16.19
N LEU A 85 -1.29 -15.22 15.44
CA LEU A 85 -2.76 -15.13 15.48
C LEU A 85 -3.45 -16.05 14.48
N ALA A 86 -2.70 -16.66 13.57
CA ALA A 86 -3.26 -17.56 12.57
C ALA A 86 -4.03 -18.71 13.21
N GLY A 87 -5.30 -18.86 12.81
CA GLY A 87 -6.20 -19.88 13.38
C GLY A 87 -6.72 -19.60 14.79
N LYS A 88 -6.33 -18.52 15.45
CA LYS A 88 -6.81 -18.13 16.78
C LYS A 88 -7.92 -17.08 16.75
N ILE A 89 -8.05 -16.37 15.65
CA ILE A 89 -9.09 -15.36 15.41
C ILE A 89 -9.80 -15.64 14.08
N GLU A 90 -10.94 -15.01 13.86
CA GLU A 90 -11.73 -15.13 12.64
C GLU A 90 -10.90 -14.78 11.38
N ALA A 91 -11.13 -15.49 10.27
CA ALA A 91 -10.32 -15.34 9.06
C ALA A 91 -10.29 -13.90 8.52
N ASP A 92 -11.41 -13.18 8.53
CA ASP A 92 -11.46 -11.81 8.04
C ASP A 92 -10.85 -10.80 9.02
N GLU A 93 -10.95 -11.07 10.33
CA GLU A 93 -10.23 -10.31 11.34
C GLU A 93 -8.73 -10.49 11.20
N HIS A 94 -8.27 -11.71 10.95
CA HIS A 94 -6.87 -12.02 10.71
C HIS A 94 -6.33 -11.28 9.46
N LYS A 95 -7.08 -11.27 8.36
CA LYS A 95 -6.71 -10.52 7.15
C LYS A 95 -6.55 -9.03 7.43
N LEU A 96 -7.53 -8.43 8.14
CA LEU A 96 -7.49 -7.01 8.48
C LEU A 96 -6.33 -6.69 9.43
N TYR A 97 -6.14 -7.51 10.47
CA TYR A 97 -5.00 -7.37 11.37
C TYR A 97 -3.67 -7.47 10.64
N THR A 98 -3.52 -8.45 9.76
CA THR A 98 -2.31 -8.65 8.92
C THR A 98 -2.01 -7.41 8.09
N LEU A 99 -3.02 -6.82 7.46
CA LEU A 99 -2.86 -5.60 6.68
C LEU A 99 -2.37 -4.43 7.54
N ILE A 100 -2.99 -4.22 8.70
CA ILE A 100 -2.62 -3.16 9.64
C ILE A 100 -1.19 -3.37 10.17
N TRP A 101 -0.87 -4.61 10.58
CA TRP A 101 0.45 -4.96 11.11
C TRP A 101 1.54 -4.74 10.06
N ARG A 102 1.35 -5.25 8.84
CA ARG A 102 2.29 -5.08 7.73
C ARG A 102 2.50 -3.61 7.38
N ARG A 103 1.42 -2.83 7.34
CA ARG A 103 1.51 -1.39 7.07
C ARG A 103 2.29 -0.66 8.16
N ALA A 104 2.06 -0.99 9.43
CA ALA A 104 2.77 -0.39 10.56
C ALA A 104 4.27 -0.74 10.53
N VAL A 105 4.63 -2.00 10.31
CA VAL A 105 6.03 -2.45 10.20
C VAL A 105 6.71 -1.80 9.00
N ALA A 106 6.10 -1.86 7.81
CA ALA A 106 6.63 -1.26 6.58
C ALA A 106 6.86 0.25 6.73
N SER A 107 6.04 0.94 7.54
CA SER A 107 6.20 2.38 7.77
C SER A 107 7.54 2.77 8.39
N GLN A 108 8.20 1.86 9.09
CA GLN A 108 9.49 2.09 9.75
C GLN A 108 10.68 1.45 9.02
N MET A 109 10.45 0.78 7.88
CA MET A 109 11.50 0.11 7.11
C MET A 109 12.21 1.04 6.13
N GLU A 110 13.35 0.57 5.63
CA GLU A 110 14.06 1.22 4.53
C GLU A 110 13.21 1.28 3.25
N ALA A 111 13.50 2.26 2.40
CA ALA A 111 12.89 2.36 1.09
C ALA A 111 13.34 1.21 0.18
N ALA A 112 12.47 0.80 -0.73
CA ALA A 112 12.89 -0.05 -1.83
C ALA A 112 13.86 0.71 -2.74
N VAL A 113 14.87 0.01 -3.25
CA VAL A 113 15.86 0.57 -4.17
C VAL A 113 15.78 -0.16 -5.48
N PHE A 114 15.57 0.59 -6.54
CA PHE A 114 15.53 0.10 -7.92
C PHE A 114 16.71 0.68 -8.70
N ASP A 115 17.34 -0.16 -9.52
CA ASP A 115 18.21 0.30 -10.60
C ASP A 115 17.38 0.44 -11.86
N THR A 116 17.33 1.65 -12.43
CA THR A 116 16.52 1.95 -13.59
C THR A 116 17.41 2.38 -14.75
N VAL A 117 17.20 1.74 -15.92
CA VAL A 117 17.93 2.03 -17.13
C VAL A 117 16.96 2.48 -18.20
N ALA A 118 17.28 3.58 -18.89
CA ALA A 118 16.59 4.04 -20.07
C ALA A 118 17.55 4.07 -21.25
N VAL A 119 17.19 3.39 -22.33
CA VAL A 119 18.00 3.30 -23.56
C VAL A 119 17.25 3.96 -24.71
N ASP A 120 17.88 4.95 -25.34
CA ASP A 120 17.38 5.59 -26.55
C ASP A 120 18.06 4.96 -27.76
N LEU A 121 17.27 4.37 -28.65
CA LEU A 121 17.70 3.67 -29.85
C LEU A 121 17.37 4.52 -31.08
N ALA A 122 18.40 5.04 -31.76
CA ALA A 122 18.23 5.79 -32.99
C ALA A 122 17.99 4.82 -34.17
N ALA A 123 16.90 5.02 -34.90
CA ALA A 123 16.49 4.20 -36.04
C ALA A 123 16.39 5.05 -37.32
N GLY A 124 17.54 5.56 -37.80
CA GLY A 124 17.61 6.46 -38.92
C GLY A 124 17.31 7.93 -38.55
N PRO A 125 17.26 8.83 -39.54
CA PRO A 125 17.07 10.27 -39.30
C PRO A 125 15.70 10.56 -38.69
N GLY A 126 15.70 11.12 -37.48
CA GLY A 126 14.48 11.60 -36.81
C GLY A 126 13.63 10.52 -36.12
N ASN A 127 13.99 9.25 -36.23
CA ASN A 127 13.25 8.19 -35.56
C ASN A 127 14.01 7.72 -34.29
N MET A 128 13.29 7.64 -33.19
CA MET A 128 13.83 7.24 -31.90
C MET A 128 12.87 6.26 -31.21
N PHE A 129 13.40 5.15 -30.73
CA PHE A 129 12.69 4.25 -29.82
C PHE A 129 13.30 4.34 -28.43
N ARG A 130 12.50 4.18 -27.40
CA ARG A 130 12.97 4.14 -26.01
C ARG A 130 12.57 2.84 -25.37
N ALA A 131 13.54 2.18 -24.73
CA ALA A 131 13.34 1.05 -23.88
C ALA A 131 13.67 1.43 -22.43
N ASN A 132 12.81 1.08 -21.49
CA ASN A 132 13.04 1.25 -20.06
C ASN A 132 13.14 -0.12 -19.41
N GLY A 133 14.07 -0.26 -18.47
CA GLY A 133 14.22 -1.43 -17.63
C GLY A 133 14.35 -1.02 -16.17
N SER A 134 13.93 -1.91 -15.28
CA SER A 134 14.05 -1.73 -13.85
C SER A 134 14.41 -3.04 -13.19
N THR A 135 15.30 -2.99 -12.21
CA THR A 135 15.71 -4.15 -11.41
C THR A 135 15.62 -3.77 -9.93
N LEU A 136 14.91 -4.56 -9.16
CA LEU A 136 14.84 -4.39 -7.71
C LEU A 136 16.17 -4.80 -7.06
N LEU A 137 16.97 -3.84 -6.60
CA LEU A 137 18.24 -4.09 -5.90
C LEU A 137 18.03 -4.43 -4.42
N SER A 138 17.14 -3.72 -3.77
CA SER A 138 16.79 -3.95 -2.37
C SER A 138 15.28 -3.80 -2.18
N PRO A 139 14.60 -4.80 -1.62
CA PRO A 139 13.15 -4.75 -1.47
C PRO A 139 12.69 -3.73 -0.42
N GLY A 140 13.54 -3.39 0.57
CA GLY A 140 13.13 -2.49 1.63
C GLY A 140 11.77 -2.87 2.21
N PHE A 141 10.86 -1.90 2.36
CA PHE A 141 9.50 -2.12 2.88
C PHE A 141 8.62 -3.04 1.99
N LEU A 142 8.94 -3.20 0.70
CA LEU A 142 8.21 -4.09 -0.20
C LEU A 142 8.32 -5.57 0.20
N ALA A 143 9.32 -5.93 1.01
CA ALA A 143 9.42 -7.27 1.59
C ALA A 143 8.25 -7.62 2.52
N VAL A 144 7.56 -6.60 3.08
CA VAL A 144 6.49 -6.77 4.05
C VAL A 144 5.14 -6.32 3.51
N TYR A 145 5.12 -5.22 2.78
CA TYR A 145 3.90 -4.57 2.33
C TYR A 145 4.01 -4.13 0.87
N ARG A 146 3.14 -4.69 0.05
CA ARG A 146 2.87 -4.22 -1.31
C ARG A 146 1.44 -3.69 -1.35
N GLU A 147 1.26 -2.52 -1.91
CA GLU A 147 -0.06 -1.94 -2.12
C GLU A 147 -0.73 -2.67 -3.29
N SER A 148 -1.98 -3.11 -3.10
CA SER A 148 -2.78 -3.63 -4.20
C SER A 148 -3.51 -2.48 -4.88
N PHE A 149 -3.52 -2.48 -6.20
CA PHE A 149 -4.26 -1.52 -7.01
C PHE A 149 -5.55 -2.15 -7.50
N ASP A 150 -6.66 -1.42 -7.40
CA ASP A 150 -7.95 -1.86 -7.95
C ASP A 150 -7.95 -1.87 -9.49
N ASP A 151 -7.06 -1.08 -10.08
CA ASP A 151 -6.87 -0.99 -11.53
C ASP A 151 -5.62 -1.78 -11.94
N VAL A 152 -5.84 -2.85 -12.69
CA VAL A 152 -4.77 -3.74 -13.19
C VAL A 152 -3.82 -3.00 -14.14
N SER A 153 -4.30 -1.94 -14.81
CA SER A 153 -3.47 -1.11 -15.71
C SER A 153 -2.42 -0.27 -14.96
N LEU A 154 -2.61 -0.07 -13.65
CA LEU A 154 -1.70 0.66 -12.78
C LEU A 154 -0.78 -0.26 -11.97
N ASN A 155 -0.74 -1.56 -12.31
CA ASN A 155 0.07 -2.51 -11.56
C ASN A 155 1.55 -2.31 -11.90
N PRO A 156 2.39 -1.78 -10.97
CA PRO A 156 3.80 -1.54 -11.22
C PRO A 156 4.58 -2.85 -11.45
N ASP A 157 4.02 -4.01 -11.05
CA ASP A 157 4.69 -5.30 -11.17
C ASP A 157 5.03 -5.68 -12.62
N ASP A 158 4.31 -5.13 -13.62
CA ASP A 158 4.63 -5.35 -15.04
C ASP A 158 5.89 -4.61 -15.50
N ASP A 159 6.24 -3.50 -14.86
CA ASP A 159 7.45 -2.72 -15.18
C ASP A 159 8.62 -2.96 -14.20
N GLU A 160 8.35 -3.50 -13.00
CA GLU A 160 9.35 -3.65 -11.92
C GLU A 160 10.47 -4.65 -12.24
N ASN A 161 10.30 -5.55 -13.22
CA ASN A 161 11.27 -6.59 -13.55
C ASN A 161 11.63 -6.68 -15.04
N ARG A 162 11.50 -5.60 -15.79
CA ARG A 162 11.98 -5.56 -17.16
C ARG A 162 13.49 -5.40 -17.17
N LEU A 163 14.19 -6.54 -17.26
CA LEU A 163 15.64 -6.56 -17.43
C LEU A 163 15.99 -6.20 -18.88
N LEU A 164 16.70 -5.10 -19.06
CA LEU A 164 17.37 -4.81 -20.32
C LEU A 164 18.75 -5.50 -20.33
N PRO A 165 19.21 -5.98 -21.51
CA PRO A 165 20.58 -6.44 -21.63
C PRO A 165 21.56 -5.30 -21.37
N ALA A 166 22.77 -5.64 -20.97
CA ALA A 166 23.83 -4.65 -20.82
C ALA A 166 24.13 -4.01 -22.19
N LEU A 167 23.92 -2.69 -22.30
CA LEU A 167 24.16 -1.91 -23.50
C LEU A 167 25.00 -0.69 -23.15
N GLU A 168 25.96 -0.40 -24.03
CA GLU A 168 26.80 0.78 -23.95
C GLU A 168 26.44 1.81 -25.04
N LYS A 169 26.78 3.06 -24.79
CA LYS A 169 26.55 4.12 -25.77
C LYS A 169 27.34 3.87 -27.05
N GLY A 170 26.65 3.71 -28.16
CA GLY A 170 27.22 3.46 -29.48
C GLY A 170 27.08 2.00 -29.92
N ASP A 171 26.55 1.13 -29.10
CA ASP A 171 26.23 -0.24 -29.49
C ASP A 171 25.23 -0.25 -30.64
N LYS A 172 25.45 -1.20 -31.56
CA LYS A 172 24.54 -1.44 -32.68
C LYS A 172 23.63 -2.61 -32.37
N VAL A 173 22.33 -2.34 -32.30
CA VAL A 173 21.29 -3.36 -32.15
C VAL A 173 20.64 -3.65 -33.49
N ARG A 174 20.27 -4.91 -33.72
CA ARG A 174 19.59 -5.33 -34.94
C ARG A 174 18.07 -5.24 -34.72
N LEU A 175 17.39 -4.47 -35.54
CA LEU A 175 15.93 -4.48 -35.59
C LEU A 175 15.47 -5.83 -36.17
N LEU A 176 14.66 -6.56 -35.45
CA LEU A 176 14.10 -7.86 -35.84
C LEU A 176 12.71 -7.71 -36.43
N ALA A 177 11.85 -6.96 -35.75
CA ALA A 177 10.47 -6.71 -36.14
C ALA A 177 9.99 -5.38 -35.55
N ILE A 178 8.94 -4.82 -36.13
CA ILE A 178 8.16 -3.72 -35.57
C ILE A 178 6.73 -4.24 -35.47
N ASP A 179 6.28 -4.44 -34.25
CA ASP A 179 4.88 -4.79 -33.96
C ASP A 179 4.14 -3.51 -33.66
N THR A 180 3.02 -3.30 -34.33
CA THR A 180 2.21 -2.09 -34.15
C THR A 180 0.92 -2.47 -33.45
N GLU A 181 0.63 -1.78 -32.34
CA GLU A 181 -0.63 -1.94 -31.61
C GLU A 181 -1.41 -0.63 -31.65
N GLN A 182 -2.71 -0.74 -31.84
CA GLN A 182 -3.59 0.41 -31.78
C GLN A 182 -4.16 0.51 -30.36
N HIS A 183 -3.85 1.62 -29.71
CA HIS A 183 -4.40 1.96 -28.40
C HIS A 183 -5.36 3.13 -28.53
N PHE A 184 -6.43 3.09 -27.74
CA PHE A 184 -7.38 4.18 -27.62
C PHE A 184 -7.30 4.75 -26.21
N THR A 185 -7.57 6.04 -26.08
CA THR A 185 -7.74 6.64 -24.76
C THR A 185 -8.96 6.05 -24.08
N GLU A 186 -8.79 5.58 -22.88
CA GLU A 186 -9.88 5.05 -22.05
C GLU A 186 -10.42 6.15 -21.12
N PRO A 187 -11.71 6.13 -20.80
CA PRO A 187 -12.25 7.00 -19.78
C PRO A 187 -11.66 6.63 -18.41
N PRO A 188 -11.70 7.54 -17.42
CA PRO A 188 -11.31 7.19 -16.05
C PRO A 188 -12.06 5.93 -15.59
N PRO A 189 -11.38 5.04 -14.86
CA PRO A 189 -12.01 3.82 -14.35
C PRO A 189 -13.20 4.16 -13.43
N ARG A 190 -14.17 3.27 -13.37
CA ARG A 190 -15.27 3.41 -12.42
C ARG A 190 -14.74 3.26 -11.00
N TYR A 191 -15.39 3.94 -10.07
CA TYR A 191 -15.01 3.82 -8.66
C TYR A 191 -15.25 2.39 -8.14
N SER A 192 -14.27 1.84 -7.45
CA SER A 192 -14.46 0.80 -6.45
C SER A 192 -14.94 1.43 -5.14
N GLU A 193 -15.39 0.63 -4.17
CA GLU A 193 -15.71 1.17 -2.84
C GLU A 193 -14.50 1.87 -2.20
N ALA A 194 -13.31 1.31 -2.37
CA ALA A 194 -12.06 1.86 -1.83
C ALA A 194 -11.68 3.18 -2.51
N SER A 195 -11.70 3.24 -3.85
CA SER A 195 -11.37 4.47 -4.57
C SER A 195 -12.42 5.57 -4.38
N LEU A 196 -13.70 5.20 -4.17
CA LEU A 196 -14.75 6.15 -3.80
C LEU A 196 -14.51 6.75 -2.41
N VAL A 197 -14.16 5.92 -1.42
CA VAL A 197 -13.80 6.42 -0.07
C VAL A 197 -12.62 7.37 -0.15
N LYS A 198 -11.58 7.03 -0.92
CA LYS A 198 -10.42 7.91 -1.12
C LYS A 198 -10.84 9.25 -1.74
N ALA A 199 -11.68 9.24 -2.77
CA ALA A 199 -12.18 10.47 -3.39
C ALA A 199 -13.02 11.31 -2.41
N LEU A 200 -13.88 10.69 -1.61
CA LEU A 200 -14.65 11.38 -0.56
C LEU A 200 -13.71 12.06 0.45
N GLU A 201 -12.65 11.37 0.87
CA GLU A 201 -11.64 11.92 1.79
C GLU A 201 -10.89 13.10 1.17
N GLU A 202 -10.42 12.98 -0.05
CA GLU A 202 -9.72 14.04 -0.79
C GLU A 202 -10.57 15.31 -0.94
N HIS A 203 -11.88 15.14 -1.15
CA HIS A 203 -12.84 16.24 -1.23
C HIS A 203 -13.37 16.71 0.13
N GLY A 204 -12.95 16.12 1.24
CA GLY A 204 -13.39 16.48 2.59
C GLY A 204 -14.84 16.11 2.89
N ILE A 205 -15.42 15.18 2.13
CA ILE A 205 -16.80 14.72 2.26
C ILE A 205 -16.85 13.51 3.21
N GLY A 206 -17.61 13.63 4.26
CA GLY A 206 -17.75 12.55 5.26
C GLY A 206 -16.57 12.42 6.22
N ARG A 207 -16.54 11.33 6.93
CA ARG A 207 -15.52 10.93 7.92
C ARG A 207 -15.41 9.41 7.93
N PRO A 208 -14.36 8.80 8.48
CA PRO A 208 -14.21 7.34 8.55
C PRO A 208 -15.46 6.62 9.09
N SER A 209 -16.13 7.21 10.07
CA SER A 209 -17.37 6.66 10.65
C SER A 209 -18.61 6.75 9.74
N THR A 210 -18.58 7.58 8.71
CA THR A 210 -19.74 7.85 7.84
C THR A 210 -19.60 7.36 6.41
N TYR A 211 -18.42 6.97 5.95
CA TYR A 211 -18.23 6.51 4.56
C TYR A 211 -19.14 5.35 4.18
N ALA A 212 -19.24 4.34 5.05
CA ALA A 212 -20.11 3.19 4.80
C ALA A 212 -21.58 3.60 4.64
N SER A 213 -22.09 4.50 5.49
CA SER A 213 -23.47 4.97 5.41
C SER A 213 -23.71 5.86 4.19
N ILE A 214 -22.72 6.63 3.76
CA ILE A 214 -22.78 7.42 2.52
C ILE A 214 -22.97 6.49 1.32
N ILE A 215 -22.10 5.46 1.20
CA ILE A 215 -22.17 4.48 0.12
C ILE A 215 -23.52 3.76 0.11
N GLN A 216 -23.97 3.28 1.26
CA GLN A 216 -25.29 2.65 1.37
C GLN A 216 -26.44 3.59 0.96
N THR A 217 -26.36 4.87 1.31
CA THR A 217 -27.36 5.87 0.91
C THR A 217 -27.36 6.09 -0.60
N LEU A 218 -26.18 6.16 -1.24
CA LEU A 218 -26.06 6.31 -2.69
C LEU A 218 -26.71 5.14 -3.41
N LEU A 219 -26.46 3.91 -2.95
CA LEU A 219 -27.06 2.69 -3.51
C LEU A 219 -28.58 2.65 -3.25
N TYR A 220 -29.02 2.93 -2.03
CA TYR A 220 -30.45 2.93 -1.68
C TYR A 220 -31.25 3.94 -2.50
N LYS A 221 -30.69 5.13 -2.70
CA LYS A 221 -31.32 6.18 -3.52
C LYS A 221 -31.14 5.96 -5.03
N LYS A 222 -30.44 4.88 -5.44
CA LYS A 222 -30.15 4.56 -6.84
C LYS A 222 -29.40 5.67 -7.59
N TYR A 223 -28.53 6.39 -6.90
CA TYR A 223 -27.64 7.38 -7.51
C TYR A 223 -26.44 6.69 -8.17
N CYS A 224 -26.09 5.50 -7.72
CA CYS A 224 -25.11 4.62 -8.32
C CYS A 224 -25.56 3.16 -8.21
N GLU A 225 -24.94 2.29 -8.97
CA GLU A 225 -25.20 0.84 -9.00
C GLU A 225 -23.90 0.08 -8.78
N LEU A 226 -23.98 -1.07 -8.11
CA LEU A 226 -22.89 -2.03 -8.06
C LEU A 226 -22.90 -2.83 -9.36
N VAL A 227 -21.83 -2.73 -10.13
CA VAL A 227 -21.63 -3.54 -11.33
C VAL A 227 -20.71 -4.70 -10.95
N ASN A 228 -21.23 -5.91 -10.91
CA ASN A 228 -20.39 -7.10 -10.74
C ASN A 228 -19.49 -7.23 -11.99
N LYS A 229 -18.20 -7.30 -11.79
CA LYS A 229 -17.22 -7.64 -12.82
C LYS A 229 -17.26 -9.13 -13.11
#